data_3577bc2efaeb4a6b28774613e94ed4c4
#
_entry.id   3577bc2efaeb4a6b28774613e94ed4c4
#
_cell.length_a   1.000
_cell.length_b   1.000
_cell.length_c   1.000
_cell.angle_alpha   90.00
_cell.angle_beta   90.00
_cell.angle_gamma   90.00
#
_symmetry.space_group_name_H-M   'P 1'
#
loop_
_entity.id
_entity.type
_entity.pdbx_description
1 polymer ?
#
loop_
_entity_poly.entity_id
_entity_poly.type
_entity_poly.pdbx_seq_one_letter_code
_entity_poly.pdbx_strand_id
1 'polypeptide(L)'
;AIDISEKPIAITHANPSFWHPAKRNKSKDLLKTLSESGGMLGLSLYPHHLKNNTSCTLENFCEMAARTAEFMNVKNIGIGSDLCLEQPDSVVEWMRNGTWSKSKNFGEGSKNKPGFPKQPDWFKDARGFENLEKGLKKIGFSEDETNGILGNNWFNFYKNI
;
A
#
# COMPACT_ATOMS: atom_id res chain seq x y z
N ALA A 1 6.19 -17.67 5.33
CA ALA A 1 5.37 -17.12 6.41
C ALA A 1 3.92 -17.64 6.33
N ILE A 2 3.24 -17.52 5.19
CA ILE A 2 1.85 -17.99 5.03
C ILE A 2 1.74 -19.47 5.40
N ASP A 3 2.64 -20.31 4.93
CA ASP A 3 2.62 -21.77 5.11
C ASP A 3 2.93 -22.24 6.55
N ILE A 4 3.44 -21.33 7.40
CA ILE A 4 3.92 -21.68 8.75
C ILE A 4 3.06 -21.02 9.82
N SER A 5 2.40 -19.92 9.49
CA SER A 5 1.60 -19.17 10.46
C SER A 5 0.29 -19.91 10.75
N GLU A 6 -0.01 -20.10 12.02
CA GLU A 6 -1.30 -20.64 12.48
C GLU A 6 -2.45 -19.65 12.35
N LYS A 7 -2.12 -18.37 12.15
CA LYS A 7 -3.08 -17.28 11.98
C LYS A 7 -2.89 -16.58 10.64
N PRO A 8 -3.95 -15.99 10.06
CA PRO A 8 -3.83 -15.17 8.87
C PRO A 8 -2.80 -14.05 9.06
N ILE A 9 -2.01 -13.77 8.03
CA ILE A 9 -0.98 -12.72 8.07
C ILE A 9 -1.42 -11.51 7.26
N ALA A 10 -0.82 -10.36 7.54
CA ALA A 10 -1.05 -9.13 6.78
C ALA A 10 0.22 -8.64 6.10
N ILE A 11 0.10 -8.23 4.85
CA ILE A 11 1.04 -7.34 4.18
C ILE A 11 0.48 -5.93 4.32
N THR A 12 0.99 -5.19 5.29
CA THR A 12 0.36 -3.94 5.74
C THR A 12 0.42 -2.81 4.71
N HIS A 13 1.45 -2.77 3.84
CA HIS A 13 1.62 -1.73 2.81
C HIS A 13 2.48 -2.24 1.66
N ALA A 14 1.85 -2.65 0.58
CA ALA A 14 2.48 -3.02 -0.69
C ALA A 14 1.45 -2.97 -1.82
N ASN A 15 1.93 -2.94 -3.08
CA ASN A 15 1.10 -2.97 -4.26
C ASN A 15 1.41 -4.20 -5.13
N PRO A 16 0.60 -4.54 -6.12
CA PRO A 16 0.91 -5.62 -7.06
C PRO A 16 2.07 -5.23 -8.01
N SER A 17 3.06 -6.11 -8.12
CA SER A 17 4.25 -5.86 -8.94
C SER A 17 3.97 -5.85 -10.45
N PHE A 18 2.87 -6.46 -10.90
CA PHE A 18 2.44 -6.39 -12.30
C PHE A 18 1.97 -4.98 -12.69
N TRP A 19 1.56 -4.18 -11.70
CA TRP A 19 1.17 -2.79 -11.93
C TRP A 19 2.38 -1.84 -11.91
N HIS A 20 3.25 -2.05 -10.94
CA HIS A 20 4.51 -1.33 -10.80
C HIS A 20 5.56 -2.22 -10.13
N PRO A 21 6.71 -2.49 -10.79
CA PRO A 21 7.70 -3.48 -10.30
C PRO A 21 8.64 -2.91 -9.24
N ALA A 22 8.12 -2.19 -8.23
CA ALA A 22 8.91 -1.76 -7.09
C ALA A 22 9.34 -2.95 -6.23
N LYS A 23 10.50 -2.85 -5.56
CA LYS A 23 11.05 -3.94 -4.72
C LYS A 23 10.12 -4.41 -3.60
N ARG A 24 9.32 -3.50 -3.04
CA ARG A 24 8.36 -3.78 -1.99
C ARG A 24 7.09 -4.46 -2.52
N ASN A 25 6.74 -4.21 -3.77
CA ASN A 25 5.54 -4.73 -4.39
C ASN A 25 5.59 -6.25 -4.55
N LYS A 26 4.44 -6.90 -4.59
CA LYS A 26 4.28 -8.34 -4.49
C LYS A 26 3.75 -8.94 -5.78
N SER A 27 4.20 -10.16 -6.08
CA SER A 27 3.70 -10.90 -7.25
C SER A 27 2.22 -11.24 -7.11
N LYS A 28 1.54 -11.40 -8.24
CA LYS A 28 0.14 -11.82 -8.30
C LYS A 28 -0.08 -13.14 -7.55
N ASP A 29 0.81 -14.11 -7.73
CA ASP A 29 0.70 -15.43 -7.10
C ASP A 29 0.79 -15.33 -5.58
N LEU A 30 1.73 -14.54 -5.04
CA LEU A 30 1.84 -14.32 -3.61
C LEU A 30 0.59 -13.64 -3.05
N LEU A 31 0.05 -12.64 -3.74
CA LEU A 31 -1.16 -11.93 -3.31
C LEU A 31 -2.40 -12.84 -3.36
N LYS A 32 -2.49 -13.71 -4.36
CA LYS A 32 -3.54 -14.72 -4.45
C LYS A 32 -3.47 -15.69 -3.27
N THR A 33 -2.29 -16.26 -3.00
CA THR A 33 -2.05 -17.15 -1.85
C THR A 33 -2.37 -16.45 -0.52
N LEU A 34 -1.99 -15.16 -0.38
CA LEU A 34 -2.33 -14.35 0.80
C LEU A 34 -3.86 -14.27 1.00
N SER A 35 -4.60 -13.97 -0.07
CA SER A 35 -6.06 -13.89 -0.02
C SER A 35 -6.72 -15.24 0.31
N GLU A 36 -6.25 -16.33 -0.30
CA GLU A 36 -6.74 -17.69 -0.06
C GLU A 36 -6.49 -18.17 1.39
N SER A 37 -5.41 -17.68 2.01
CA SER A 37 -5.12 -17.95 3.44
C SER A 37 -5.91 -17.08 4.43
N GLY A 38 -6.83 -16.25 3.95
CA GLY A 38 -7.55 -15.27 4.78
C GLY A 38 -6.71 -14.06 5.20
N GLY A 39 -5.53 -13.89 4.62
CA GLY A 39 -4.62 -12.79 4.91
C GLY A 39 -5.10 -11.46 4.32
N MET A 40 -4.46 -10.37 4.70
CA MET A 40 -4.84 -9.00 4.37
C MET A 40 -3.75 -8.27 3.61
N LEU A 41 -4.12 -7.53 2.56
CA LEU A 41 -3.26 -6.60 1.83
C LEU A 41 -3.68 -5.16 2.07
N GLY A 42 -2.76 -4.34 2.59
CA GLY A 42 -2.88 -2.89 2.58
C GLY A 42 -2.28 -2.31 1.31
N LEU A 43 -3.10 -1.70 0.46
CA LEU A 43 -2.61 -1.00 -0.73
C LEU A 43 -1.83 0.25 -0.33
N SER A 44 -0.57 0.28 -0.72
CA SER A 44 0.36 1.34 -0.35
C SER A 44 0.13 2.62 -1.15
N LEU A 45 0.19 3.74 -0.45
CA LEU A 45 0.17 5.08 -1.04
C LEU A 45 1.56 5.74 -1.04
N TYR A 46 2.58 5.00 -0.59
CA TYR A 46 3.95 5.49 -0.65
C TYR A 46 4.40 5.66 -2.11
N PRO A 47 4.86 6.84 -2.52
CA PRO A 47 5.08 7.16 -3.94
C PRO A 47 5.96 6.18 -4.71
N HIS A 48 7.04 5.66 -4.10
CA HIS A 48 7.89 4.69 -4.80
C HIS A 48 7.23 3.32 -5.04
N HIS A 49 6.10 3.04 -4.40
CA HIS A 49 5.31 1.83 -4.65
C HIS A 49 4.25 2.05 -5.73
N LEU A 50 4.02 3.29 -6.14
CA LEU A 50 3.01 3.70 -7.11
C LEU A 50 3.60 3.81 -8.52
N LYS A 51 2.83 3.44 -9.52
CA LYS A 51 3.16 3.72 -10.92
C LYS A 51 3.21 5.24 -11.12
N ASN A 52 4.26 5.72 -11.76
CA ASN A 52 4.57 7.15 -11.91
C ASN A 52 4.89 7.89 -10.60
N ASN A 53 5.15 7.19 -9.51
CA ASN A 53 5.56 7.77 -8.21
C ASN A 53 4.63 8.91 -7.75
N THR A 54 5.19 10.09 -7.44
CA THR A 54 4.46 11.31 -7.04
C THR A 54 3.41 11.77 -8.07
N SER A 55 3.61 11.42 -9.35
CA SER A 55 2.69 11.76 -10.45
C SER A 55 1.60 10.70 -10.66
N CYS A 56 1.46 9.72 -9.77
CA CYS A 56 0.36 8.76 -9.81
C CYS A 56 -0.98 9.49 -9.70
N THR A 57 -1.88 9.25 -10.65
CA THR A 57 -3.24 9.80 -10.58
C THR A 57 -4.14 8.95 -9.70
N LEU A 58 -5.21 9.54 -9.19
CA LEU A 58 -6.24 8.83 -8.42
C LEU A 58 -6.85 7.69 -9.25
N GLU A 59 -7.15 7.95 -10.54
CA GLU A 59 -7.67 6.91 -11.43
C GLU A 59 -6.72 5.74 -11.55
N ASN A 60 -5.42 6.00 -11.70
CA ASN A 60 -4.41 4.95 -11.83
C ASN A 60 -4.33 4.08 -10.57
N PHE A 61 -4.43 4.69 -9.39
CA PHE A 61 -4.48 3.96 -8.12
C PHE A 61 -5.76 3.13 -7.98
N CYS A 62 -6.91 3.71 -8.29
CA CYS A 62 -8.20 2.99 -8.19
C CYS A 62 -8.29 1.86 -9.23
N GLU A 63 -7.75 2.03 -10.43
CA GLU A 63 -7.65 0.96 -11.43
C GLU A 63 -6.76 -0.19 -10.92
N MET A 64 -5.62 0.12 -10.30
CA MET A 64 -4.80 -0.89 -9.65
C MET A 64 -5.57 -1.66 -8.58
N ALA A 65 -6.34 -0.97 -7.75
CA ALA A 65 -7.19 -1.61 -6.74
C ALA A 65 -8.23 -2.55 -7.38
N ALA A 66 -8.91 -2.10 -8.44
CA ALA A 66 -9.88 -2.92 -9.18
C ALA A 66 -9.24 -4.15 -9.79
N ARG A 67 -8.07 -3.99 -10.45
CA ARG A 67 -7.31 -5.12 -11.00
C ARG A 67 -6.81 -6.08 -9.93
N THR A 68 -6.55 -5.60 -8.72
CA THR A 68 -6.20 -6.45 -7.59
C THR A 68 -7.39 -7.26 -7.11
N ALA A 69 -8.57 -6.67 -7.09
CA ALA A 69 -9.83 -7.33 -6.72
C ALA A 69 -10.27 -8.43 -7.71
N GLU A 70 -9.74 -8.47 -8.93
CA GLU A 70 -10.03 -9.54 -9.89
C GLU A 70 -9.48 -10.92 -9.44
N PHE A 71 -8.48 -10.95 -8.55
CA PHE A 71 -7.84 -12.20 -8.11
C PHE A 71 -7.67 -12.31 -6.60
N MET A 72 -7.88 -11.24 -5.85
CA MET A 72 -8.02 -11.24 -4.40
C MET A 72 -9.48 -11.01 -4.02
N ASN A 73 -9.93 -11.64 -2.93
CA ASN A 73 -11.21 -11.26 -2.39
C ASN A 73 -11.15 -9.80 -1.92
N VAL A 74 -12.11 -8.99 -2.32
CA VAL A 74 -12.16 -7.56 -1.97
C VAL A 74 -12.12 -7.33 -0.46
N LYS A 75 -12.65 -8.27 0.34
CA LYS A 75 -12.60 -8.25 1.82
C LYS A 75 -11.18 -8.41 2.39
N ASN A 76 -10.24 -8.87 1.59
CA ASN A 76 -8.83 -9.01 1.95
C ASN A 76 -7.97 -7.83 1.48
N ILE A 77 -8.59 -6.76 0.99
CA ILE A 77 -7.95 -5.53 0.50
C ILE A 77 -8.32 -4.37 1.40
N GLY A 78 -7.35 -3.58 1.78
CA GLY A 78 -7.52 -2.33 2.52
C GLY A 78 -6.49 -1.28 2.11
N ILE A 79 -6.49 -0.14 2.76
CA ILE A 79 -5.46 0.88 2.56
C ILE A 79 -4.36 0.70 3.62
N GLY A 80 -3.11 0.73 3.16
CA GLY A 80 -1.91 0.78 3.99
C GLY A 80 -1.07 1.98 3.57
N SER A 81 -1.49 3.18 3.96
CA SER A 81 -1.03 4.44 3.38
C SER A 81 0.48 4.64 3.42
N ASP A 82 1.15 4.15 4.46
CA ASP A 82 2.57 4.43 4.73
C ASP A 82 2.86 5.95 4.70
N LEU A 83 1.88 6.73 5.16
CA LEU A 83 1.90 8.18 5.12
C LEU A 83 2.82 8.71 6.21
N CYS A 84 3.84 9.45 5.78
CA CYS A 84 4.79 10.13 6.68
C CYS A 84 4.62 11.64 6.50
N LEU A 85 4.06 12.30 7.51
CA LEU A 85 3.86 13.74 7.53
C LEU A 85 4.91 14.41 8.41
N GLU A 86 5.37 15.59 7.96
CA GLU A 86 6.22 16.50 8.75
C GLU A 86 7.53 15.85 9.27
N GLN A 87 7.97 14.77 8.63
CA GLN A 87 9.24 14.14 8.99
C GLN A 87 10.38 14.81 8.23
N PRO A 88 11.39 15.33 8.94
CA PRO A 88 12.54 15.93 8.27
C PRO A 88 13.38 14.85 7.56
N ASP A 89 14.10 15.25 6.52
CA ASP A 89 15.00 14.38 5.76
C ASP A 89 16.02 13.65 6.65
N SER A 90 16.43 14.28 7.76
CA SER A 90 17.33 13.69 8.74
C SER A 90 16.81 12.39 9.37
N VAL A 91 15.49 12.22 9.53
CA VAL A 91 14.89 10.97 10.01
C VAL A 91 15.09 9.86 8.99
N VAL A 92 14.86 10.17 7.71
CA VAL A 92 15.05 9.19 6.63
C VAL A 92 16.52 8.85 6.45
N GLU A 93 17.40 9.85 6.53
CA GLU A 93 18.83 9.66 6.48
C GLU A 93 19.31 8.77 7.63
N TRP A 94 18.83 9.01 8.85
CA TRP A 94 19.12 8.19 10.01
C TRP A 94 18.70 6.73 9.82
N MET A 95 17.46 6.48 9.35
CA MET A 95 16.97 5.11 9.07
C MET A 95 17.82 4.38 8.01
N ARG A 96 18.38 5.11 7.05
CA ARG A 96 19.11 4.55 5.92
C ARG A 96 20.62 4.48 6.11
N ASN A 97 21.15 5.06 7.18
CA ASN A 97 22.57 5.14 7.46
C ASN A 97 23.13 3.96 8.27
N GLY A 98 22.66 2.75 8.05
CA GLY A 98 23.21 1.55 8.66
C GLY A 98 22.65 1.22 10.04
N THR A 99 21.64 1.94 10.54
CA THR A 99 20.96 1.62 11.81
C THR A 99 20.34 0.22 11.76
N TRP A 100 19.79 -0.15 10.62
CA TRP A 100 19.11 -1.42 10.37
C TRP A 100 19.84 -2.32 9.36
N SER A 101 20.94 -1.86 8.81
CA SER A 101 21.75 -2.59 7.82
C SER A 101 23.23 -2.35 8.04
N LYS A 102 24.09 -3.29 7.59
CA LYS A 102 25.57 -3.17 7.68
C LYS A 102 26.13 -2.13 6.72
N SER A 103 25.36 -1.68 5.74
CA SER A 103 25.76 -0.69 4.74
C SER A 103 24.64 0.33 4.54
N LYS A 104 25.00 1.53 4.07
CA LYS A 104 24.01 2.56 3.74
C LYS A 104 23.04 2.03 2.71
N ASN A 105 21.76 2.05 3.06
CA ASN A 105 20.67 1.64 2.16
C ASN A 105 19.69 2.80 2.03
N PHE A 106 19.68 3.44 0.87
CA PHE A 106 18.74 4.52 0.57
C PHE A 106 17.36 4.00 0.12
N GLY A 107 17.12 2.69 0.19
CA GLY A 107 15.89 2.07 -0.29
C GLY A 107 15.67 2.38 -1.77
N GLU A 108 14.51 2.95 -2.07
CA GLU A 108 14.15 3.41 -3.41
C GLU A 108 14.48 4.89 -3.68
N GLY A 109 15.02 5.59 -2.65
CA GLY A 109 15.60 6.92 -2.79
C GLY A 109 17.05 6.89 -3.29
N SER A 110 17.77 7.99 -3.13
CA SER A 110 19.18 8.09 -3.49
C SER A 110 19.94 8.93 -2.47
N LYS A 111 21.28 8.85 -2.51
CA LYS A 111 22.17 9.70 -1.69
C LYS A 111 21.86 11.20 -1.86
N ASN A 112 21.46 11.61 -3.06
CA ASN A 112 21.18 13.01 -3.38
C ASN A 112 19.72 13.43 -3.08
N LYS A 113 18.84 12.45 -2.77
CA LYS A 113 17.44 12.65 -2.37
C LYS A 113 17.09 11.66 -1.26
N PRO A 114 17.67 11.86 -0.05
CA PRO A 114 17.52 10.91 1.05
C PRO A 114 16.16 10.99 1.74
N GLY A 115 15.41 12.07 1.56
CA GLY A 115 14.16 12.36 2.21
C GLY A 115 12.97 11.53 1.71
N PHE A 116 11.80 11.76 2.30
CA PHE A 116 10.56 11.18 1.82
C PHE A 116 10.15 11.81 0.49
N PRO A 117 9.66 11.01 -0.47
CA PRO A 117 9.12 11.55 -1.72
C PRO A 117 7.85 12.35 -1.41
N LYS A 118 7.62 13.42 -2.20
CA LYS A 118 6.39 14.19 -2.13
C LYS A 118 5.19 13.31 -2.48
N GLN A 119 4.14 13.36 -1.67
CA GLN A 119 2.91 12.62 -1.90
C GLN A 119 2.18 13.09 -3.19
N PRO A 120 1.42 12.22 -3.85
CA PRO A 120 0.53 12.63 -4.93
C PRO A 120 -0.44 13.73 -4.48
N ASP A 121 -0.76 14.66 -5.38
CA ASP A 121 -1.57 15.83 -5.02
C ASP A 121 -2.97 15.49 -4.48
N TRP A 122 -3.52 14.34 -4.84
CA TRP A 122 -4.82 13.86 -4.38
C TRP A 122 -4.77 13.15 -3.02
N PHE A 123 -3.56 12.84 -2.49
CA PHE A 123 -3.38 12.20 -1.18
C PHE A 123 -2.18 12.79 -0.42
N LYS A 124 -2.26 14.06 -0.04
CA LYS A 124 -1.20 14.75 0.71
C LYS A 124 -1.21 14.46 2.21
N ASP A 125 -2.39 14.20 2.73
CA ASP A 125 -2.65 13.91 4.15
C ASP A 125 -3.93 13.06 4.29
N ALA A 126 -4.38 12.81 5.52
CA ALA A 126 -5.55 11.98 5.80
C ALA A 126 -6.86 12.45 5.14
N ARG A 127 -6.99 13.74 4.77
CA ARG A 127 -8.15 14.25 4.03
C ARG A 127 -8.26 13.65 2.63
N GLY A 128 -7.15 13.12 2.11
CA GLY A 128 -7.11 12.39 0.83
C GLY A 128 -7.98 11.12 0.79
N PHE A 129 -8.43 10.59 1.94
CA PHE A 129 -9.38 9.47 1.98
C PHE A 129 -10.72 9.80 1.32
N GLU A 130 -11.16 11.06 1.35
CA GLU A 130 -12.36 11.49 0.61
C GLU A 130 -12.20 11.34 -0.91
N ASN A 131 -10.99 11.58 -1.42
CA ASN A 131 -10.70 11.38 -2.84
C ASN A 131 -10.68 9.90 -3.19
N LEU A 132 -10.13 9.04 -2.31
CA LEU A 132 -10.14 7.59 -2.48
C LEU A 132 -11.57 7.06 -2.54
N GLU A 133 -12.45 7.48 -1.63
CA GLU A 133 -13.85 7.08 -1.64
C GLU A 133 -14.51 7.38 -3.00
N LYS A 134 -14.36 8.62 -3.47
CA LYS A 134 -14.92 9.05 -4.76
C LYS A 134 -14.32 8.25 -5.92
N GLY A 135 -13.01 8.01 -5.90
CA GLY A 135 -12.31 7.29 -6.95
C GLY A 135 -12.70 5.81 -7.02
N LEU A 136 -12.81 5.13 -5.87
CA LEU A 136 -13.23 3.73 -5.80
C LEU A 136 -14.67 3.55 -6.28
N LYS A 137 -15.59 4.41 -5.84
CA LYS A 137 -16.99 4.41 -6.34
C LYS A 137 -17.07 4.67 -7.85
N LYS A 138 -16.27 5.62 -8.36
CA LYS A 138 -16.23 5.96 -9.80
C LYS A 138 -15.77 4.77 -10.66
N ILE A 139 -14.84 3.94 -10.18
CA ILE A 139 -14.35 2.78 -10.95
C ILE A 139 -15.24 1.54 -10.80
N GLY A 140 -16.29 1.59 -9.98
CA GLY A 140 -17.33 0.56 -9.91
C GLY A 140 -17.38 -0.25 -8.62
N PHE A 141 -16.59 0.06 -7.60
CA PHE A 141 -16.80 -0.54 -6.29
C PHE A 141 -18.12 -0.07 -5.69
N SER A 142 -18.87 -1.00 -5.12
CA SER A 142 -20.08 -0.69 -4.35
C SER A 142 -19.72 0.12 -3.10
N GLU A 143 -20.75 0.66 -2.44
CA GLU A 143 -20.55 1.40 -1.18
C GLU A 143 -19.95 0.49 -0.10
N ASP A 144 -20.45 -0.73 0.04
CA ASP A 144 -19.94 -1.69 1.03
C ASP A 144 -18.49 -2.09 0.77
N GLU A 145 -18.12 -2.33 -0.49
CA GLU A 145 -16.74 -2.64 -0.88
C GLU A 145 -15.82 -1.44 -0.65
N THR A 146 -16.27 -0.24 -0.99
CA THR A 146 -15.53 1.00 -0.75
C THR A 146 -15.28 1.20 0.75
N ASN A 147 -16.31 1.10 1.58
CA ASN A 147 -16.18 1.19 3.04
C ASN A 147 -15.31 0.06 3.61
N GLY A 148 -15.38 -1.13 3.01
CA GLY A 148 -14.50 -2.26 3.29
C GLY A 148 -13.04 -1.88 3.09
N ILE A 149 -12.69 -1.44 1.89
CA ILE A 149 -11.30 -1.07 1.49
C ILE A 149 -10.78 0.10 2.35
N LEU A 150 -11.63 1.08 2.64
CA LEU A 150 -11.24 2.27 3.40
C LEU A 150 -11.02 2.01 4.90
N GLY A 151 -11.53 0.89 5.46
CA GLY A 151 -11.25 0.58 6.86
C GLY A 151 -11.93 -0.67 7.43
N ASN A 152 -13.18 -0.96 7.05
CA ASN A 152 -13.94 -2.05 7.66
C ASN A 152 -13.28 -3.43 7.47
N ASN A 153 -12.57 -3.65 6.36
CA ASN A 153 -11.84 -4.90 6.12
C ASN A 153 -10.71 -5.08 7.14
N TRP A 154 -9.95 -4.01 7.43
CA TRP A 154 -8.94 -4.02 8.48
C TRP A 154 -9.54 -4.27 9.86
N PHE A 155 -10.63 -3.60 10.19
CA PHE A 155 -11.32 -3.81 11.46
C PHE A 155 -11.75 -5.27 11.62
N ASN A 156 -12.38 -5.85 10.59
CA ASN A 156 -12.83 -7.23 10.62
C ASN A 156 -11.67 -8.23 10.68
N PHE A 157 -10.57 -7.95 9.96
CA PHE A 157 -9.36 -8.76 10.01
C PHE A 157 -8.82 -8.84 11.44
N TYR A 158 -8.57 -7.69 12.09
CA TYR A 158 -8.02 -7.66 13.44
C TYR A 158 -8.98 -8.20 14.53
N LYS A 159 -10.28 -8.12 14.30
CA LYS A 159 -11.26 -8.69 15.24
C LYS A 159 -11.25 -10.22 15.23
N ASN A 160 -10.83 -10.84 14.14
CA ASN A 160 -10.94 -12.28 13.92
C ASN A 160 -9.59 -13.03 14.04
N ILE A 161 -8.51 -12.37 14.40
CA ILE A 161 -7.19 -12.96 14.67
C ILE A 161 -6.88 -12.85 16.18
#